data_c9de46407bfba4f59ddebf08c94b958a
#
_entry.id   c9de46407bfba4f59ddebf08c94b958a
#
_cell.length_a   1.000
_cell.length_b   1.000
_cell.length_c   1.000
_cell.angle_alpha   90.00
_cell.angle_beta   90.00
_cell.angle_gamma   90.00
#
_symmetry.space_group_name_H-M   'P 1'
#
loop_
_entity.id
_entity.type
_entity.pdbx_description
1 polymer ?
#
loop_
_entity_poly.entity_id
_entity_poly.type
_entity_poly.pdbx_seq_one_letter_code
_entity_poly.pdbx_strand_id
1 'polypeptide(L)'
;LSGGVWLRSGYATEPLRTGDSIVSVASSASVLYYSDEVTYEDNTSEKIEIVAMPCPVFSTGEKMVMQRGAGICTVKSTPDKEKACITFLKWLTETRKNVEFVTSLGYMPVKQEAFDACLPEAIKELSDPMYVSLYQAFLDTQENYTFYTAPQLDSYLDLETRFEELVRKVLSVKRQQCINKPENIDKLVKETLADFKVAYTQ
;
A
#
# COMPACT_ATOMS: atom_id res chain seq x y z
N LEU A 1 -14.70 7.59 12.30
CA LEU A 1 -15.73 8.50 12.81
C LEU A 1 -15.14 9.69 13.55
N SER A 2 -14.14 9.48 14.41
CA SER A 2 -13.49 10.54 15.20
C SER A 2 -12.73 11.58 14.35
N GLY A 3 -12.47 11.30 13.09
CA GLY A 3 -11.65 12.16 12.23
C GLY A 3 -10.15 11.83 12.24
N GLY A 4 -9.72 10.84 13.02
CA GLY A 4 -8.33 10.40 13.06
C GLY A 4 -7.88 9.61 11.83
N VAL A 5 -8.82 9.19 10.98
CA VAL A 5 -8.54 8.50 9.72
C VAL A 5 -9.19 9.28 8.58
N TRP A 6 -8.39 9.61 7.58
CA TRP A 6 -8.86 10.33 6.39
C TRP A 6 -9.10 9.34 5.25
N LEU A 7 -10.35 9.16 4.89
CA LEU A 7 -10.79 8.38 3.72
C LEU A 7 -11.20 9.35 2.61
N ARG A 8 -10.35 9.52 1.60
CA ARG A 8 -10.65 10.34 0.42
C ARG A 8 -10.36 9.58 -0.88
N SER A 9 -10.89 10.08 -1.97
CA SER A 9 -10.43 9.72 -3.30
C SER A 9 -9.10 10.43 -3.58
N GLY A 10 -8.21 9.81 -4.35
CA GLY A 10 -6.90 10.35 -4.67
C GLY A 10 -5.76 9.54 -4.04
N TYR A 11 -4.55 10.02 -4.23
CA TYR A 11 -3.37 9.32 -3.75
C TYR A 11 -3.10 9.59 -2.27
N ALA A 12 -2.76 8.54 -1.54
CA ALA A 12 -2.47 8.62 -0.11
C ALA A 12 -1.19 9.43 0.21
N THR A 13 -0.37 9.72 -0.78
CA THR A 13 0.85 10.53 -0.66
C THR A 13 0.57 12.02 -0.59
N GLU A 14 -0.53 12.51 -1.18
CA GLU A 14 -0.85 13.94 -1.20
C GLU A 14 -1.01 14.55 0.20
N PRO A 15 -1.80 13.96 1.13
CA PRO A 15 -1.99 14.55 2.46
C PRO A 15 -0.70 14.63 3.30
N LEU A 16 0.28 13.77 3.05
CA LEU A 16 1.58 13.87 3.71
C LEU A 16 2.37 15.05 3.15
N ARG A 17 2.31 15.27 1.85
CA ARG A 17 3.03 16.37 1.19
C ARG A 17 2.47 17.75 1.52
N THR A 18 1.21 17.83 1.92
CA THR A 18 0.54 19.09 2.34
C THR A 18 0.49 19.27 3.86
N GLY A 19 1.03 18.32 4.62
CA GLY A 19 0.97 18.39 6.09
C GLY A 19 -0.38 18.05 6.72
N ASP A 20 -1.36 17.64 5.92
CA ASP A 20 -2.72 17.28 6.39
C ASP A 20 -2.75 15.94 7.16
N SER A 21 -1.75 15.09 6.95
CA SER A 21 -1.62 13.80 7.60
C SER A 21 -0.17 13.48 7.90
N ILE A 22 0.07 12.81 9.02
CA ILE A 22 1.40 12.36 9.45
C ILE A 22 1.63 10.87 9.20
N VAL A 23 0.60 10.12 8.82
CA VAL A 23 0.66 8.68 8.52
C VAL A 23 -0.15 8.39 7.27
N SER A 24 0.40 7.56 6.41
CA SER A 24 -0.26 7.05 5.21
C SER A 24 -0.14 5.53 5.15
N VAL A 25 -1.23 4.86 4.78
CA VAL A 25 -1.20 3.43 4.43
C VAL A 25 -1.38 3.32 2.93
N ALA A 26 -0.38 2.82 2.25
CA ALA A 26 -0.33 2.80 0.79
C ALA A 26 0.45 1.60 0.25
N SER A 27 0.42 1.41 -1.06
CA SER A 27 1.31 0.48 -1.74
C SER A 27 2.78 0.89 -1.56
N SER A 28 3.66 -0.06 -1.46
CA SER A 28 5.12 0.18 -1.37
C SER A 28 5.67 0.98 -2.55
N ALA A 29 5.11 0.81 -3.75
CA ALA A 29 5.45 1.62 -4.93
C ALA A 29 5.13 3.11 -4.76
N SER A 30 4.37 3.50 -3.74
CA SER A 30 4.12 4.91 -3.42
C SER A 30 5.38 5.65 -2.95
N VAL A 31 6.45 4.95 -2.60
CA VAL A 31 7.74 5.54 -2.22
C VAL A 31 8.24 6.55 -3.26
N LEU A 32 7.99 6.31 -4.53
CA LEU A 32 8.35 7.21 -5.64
C LEU A 32 7.65 8.58 -5.60
N TYR A 33 6.58 8.72 -4.83
CA TYR A 33 5.71 9.90 -4.81
C TYR A 33 5.73 10.65 -3.47
N TYR A 34 6.43 10.15 -2.48
CA TYR A 34 6.69 10.87 -1.24
C TYR A 34 7.82 11.88 -1.43
N SER A 35 7.82 12.89 -0.59
CA SER A 35 8.86 13.92 -0.54
C SER A 35 9.36 14.07 0.90
N ASP A 36 10.63 14.34 1.06
CA ASP A 36 11.25 14.75 2.33
C ASP A 36 10.94 16.21 2.70
N GLU A 37 9.95 16.81 2.01
CA GLU A 37 9.50 18.18 2.24
C GLU A 37 7.98 18.23 2.24
N VAL A 38 7.44 18.92 3.25
CA VAL A 38 6.03 19.29 3.32
C VAL A 38 5.89 20.75 2.87
N THR A 39 4.89 21.02 2.05
CA THR A 39 4.52 22.38 1.64
C THR A 39 3.10 22.67 2.13
N TYR A 40 2.97 23.66 2.99
CA TYR A 40 1.71 24.07 3.59
C TYR A 40 0.90 25.01 2.67
N GLU A 41 -0.37 25.25 3.01
CA GLU A 41 -1.28 26.09 2.20
C GLU A 41 -0.79 27.54 2.06
N ASP A 42 -0.01 28.05 3.02
CA ASP A 42 0.60 29.39 2.98
C ASP A 42 1.91 29.45 2.16
N ASN A 43 2.25 28.36 1.45
CA ASN A 43 3.48 28.16 0.68
C ASN A 43 4.77 28.14 1.51
N THR A 44 4.69 27.99 2.81
CA THR A 44 5.86 27.66 3.61
C THR A 44 6.19 26.17 3.48
N SER A 45 7.46 25.82 3.62
CA SER A 45 7.91 24.43 3.54
C SER A 45 8.83 24.09 4.70
N GLU A 46 8.81 22.81 5.10
CA GLU A 46 9.77 22.28 6.06
C GLU A 46 10.25 20.88 5.65
N LYS A 47 11.47 20.56 6.02
CA LYS A 47 12.04 19.23 5.83
C LYS A 47 11.46 18.27 6.85
N ILE A 48 11.11 17.08 6.38
CA ILE A 48 10.62 15.97 7.19
C ILE A 48 11.42 14.71 6.91
N GLU A 49 11.35 13.77 7.81
CA GLU A 49 11.85 12.40 7.60
C GLU A 49 10.66 11.46 7.42
N ILE A 50 10.70 10.65 6.36
CA ILE A 50 9.70 9.63 6.10
C ILE A 50 10.28 8.27 6.45
N VAL A 51 9.59 7.55 7.32
CA VAL A 51 9.95 6.21 7.76
C VAL A 51 8.84 5.24 7.35
N ALA A 52 9.21 4.23 6.59
CA ALA A 52 8.29 3.13 6.25
C ALA A 52 8.30 2.06 7.34
N MET A 53 7.14 1.53 7.63
CA MET A 53 6.92 0.46 8.61
C MET A 53 6.02 -0.62 8.01
N PRO A 54 6.04 -1.85 8.54
CA PRO A 54 5.06 -2.87 8.15
C PRO A 54 3.62 -2.38 8.33
N CYS A 55 2.71 -2.91 7.52
CA CYS A 55 1.30 -2.54 7.58
C CYS A 55 0.74 -2.74 9.00
N PRO A 56 0.10 -1.75 9.61
CA PRO A 56 -0.43 -1.89 10.95
C PRO A 56 -1.57 -2.92 11.00
N VAL A 57 -1.61 -3.69 12.07
CA VAL A 57 -2.69 -4.64 12.36
C VAL A 57 -3.33 -4.33 13.71
N PHE A 58 -4.58 -4.74 13.88
CA PHE A 58 -5.23 -4.64 15.19
C PHE A 58 -4.54 -5.58 16.19
N SER A 59 -4.49 -5.20 17.47
CA SER A 59 -3.84 -5.98 18.54
C SER A 59 -4.38 -7.41 18.68
N THR A 60 -5.62 -7.64 18.27
CA THR A 60 -6.29 -8.96 18.24
C THR A 60 -6.38 -9.55 16.84
N GLY A 61 -5.82 -8.87 15.82
CA GLY A 61 -5.86 -9.29 14.44
C GLY A 61 -4.67 -10.15 14.06
N GLU A 62 -4.82 -10.91 13.00
CA GLU A 62 -3.74 -11.65 12.38
C GLU A 62 -2.83 -10.70 11.59
N LYS A 63 -1.53 -10.95 11.61
CA LYS A 63 -0.56 -10.24 10.78
C LYS A 63 -0.70 -10.73 9.33
N MET A 64 -1.59 -10.10 8.60
CA MET A 64 -1.89 -10.42 7.21
C MET A 64 -1.75 -9.17 6.35
N VAL A 65 -1.14 -9.31 5.18
CA VAL A 65 -0.98 -8.24 4.21
C VAL A 65 -1.38 -8.72 2.82
N MET A 66 -2.09 -7.86 2.07
CA MET A 66 -2.44 -8.18 0.70
C MET A 66 -1.22 -8.05 -0.20
N GLN A 67 -0.89 -9.14 -0.90
CA GLN A 67 0.11 -9.12 -1.93
C GLN A 67 -0.51 -8.61 -3.23
N ARG A 68 -0.06 -7.44 -3.67
CA ARG A 68 -0.33 -6.89 -5.00
C ARG A 68 1.00 -6.77 -5.76
N GLY A 69 0.95 -6.70 -7.08
CA GLY A 69 2.16 -6.55 -7.88
C GLY A 69 1.84 -6.31 -9.35
N ALA A 70 2.87 -5.98 -10.10
CA ALA A 70 2.81 -5.93 -11.54
C ALA A 70 3.07 -7.33 -12.12
N GLY A 71 2.28 -7.72 -13.09
CA GLY A 71 2.50 -8.94 -13.88
C GLY A 71 3.10 -8.60 -15.25
N ILE A 72 3.96 -9.47 -15.75
CA ILE A 72 4.49 -9.37 -17.12
C ILE A 72 4.02 -10.59 -17.89
N CYS A 73 3.37 -10.35 -19.03
CA CYS A 73 2.97 -11.40 -19.96
C CYS A 73 3.61 -11.17 -21.33
N THR A 74 3.96 -12.28 -22.01
CA THR A 74 4.43 -12.23 -23.38
C THR A 74 3.27 -12.49 -24.33
N VAL A 75 3.15 -11.68 -25.37
CA VAL A 75 2.15 -11.87 -26.41
C VAL A 75 2.70 -12.84 -27.46
N LYS A 76 1.86 -13.77 -27.91
CA LYS A 76 2.22 -14.70 -28.99
C LYS A 76 2.66 -13.95 -30.23
N SER A 77 3.81 -14.35 -30.79
CA SER A 77 4.43 -13.69 -31.92
C SER A 77 5.25 -14.67 -32.77
N THR A 78 6.34 -14.22 -33.41
CA THR A 78 7.27 -15.10 -34.08
C THR A 78 8.18 -15.82 -33.06
N PRO A 79 8.69 -17.03 -33.38
CA PRO A 79 9.56 -17.78 -32.46
C PRO A 79 10.76 -16.97 -31.94
N ASP A 80 11.37 -16.13 -32.79
CA ASP A 80 12.52 -15.32 -32.42
C ASP A 80 12.14 -14.21 -31.42
N LYS A 81 10.99 -13.57 -31.59
CA LYS A 81 10.48 -12.55 -30.67
C LYS A 81 10.11 -13.18 -29.32
N GLU A 82 9.43 -14.33 -29.34
CA GLU A 82 9.08 -15.07 -28.11
C GLU A 82 10.34 -15.49 -27.34
N LYS A 83 11.36 -15.99 -28.06
CA LYS A 83 12.66 -16.31 -27.45
C LYS A 83 13.35 -15.09 -26.84
N ALA A 84 13.30 -13.94 -27.51
CA ALA A 84 13.84 -12.69 -26.97
C ALA A 84 13.11 -12.25 -25.69
N CYS A 85 11.77 -12.33 -25.67
CA CYS A 85 10.97 -12.05 -24.47
C CYS A 85 11.34 -12.97 -23.29
N ILE A 86 11.46 -14.27 -23.54
CA ILE A 86 11.86 -15.24 -22.53
C ILE A 86 13.27 -14.93 -21.99
N THR A 87 14.19 -14.57 -22.88
CA THR A 87 15.57 -14.19 -22.48
C THR A 87 15.56 -12.95 -21.61
N PHE A 88 14.78 -11.92 -21.97
CA PHE A 88 14.60 -10.71 -21.16
C PHE A 88 14.01 -11.02 -19.77
N LEU A 89 12.92 -11.82 -19.71
CA LEU A 89 12.29 -12.16 -18.45
C LEU A 89 13.22 -12.96 -17.54
N LYS A 90 14.00 -13.90 -18.09
CA LYS A 90 15.02 -14.64 -17.31
C LYS A 90 16.08 -13.70 -16.75
N TRP A 91 16.53 -12.72 -17.52
CA TRP A 91 17.48 -11.72 -17.09
C TRP A 91 16.88 -10.81 -16.01
N LEU A 92 15.64 -10.30 -16.19
CA LEU A 92 14.96 -9.42 -15.25
C LEU A 92 14.68 -10.12 -13.90
N THR A 93 14.42 -11.43 -13.92
CA THR A 93 14.16 -12.25 -12.74
C THR A 93 15.41 -12.99 -12.21
N GLU A 94 16.58 -12.72 -12.78
CA GLU A 94 17.85 -13.13 -12.19
C GLU A 94 18.02 -12.43 -10.85
N THR A 95 18.43 -13.16 -9.82
CA THR A 95 18.33 -12.74 -8.41
C THR A 95 18.92 -11.35 -8.14
N ARG A 96 20.17 -11.10 -8.56
CA ARG A 96 20.82 -9.80 -8.33
C ARG A 96 20.21 -8.69 -9.18
N LYS A 97 19.95 -8.96 -10.46
CA LYS A 97 19.34 -7.98 -11.37
C LYS A 97 17.92 -7.58 -10.93
N ASN A 98 17.17 -8.55 -10.43
CA ASN A 98 15.85 -8.29 -9.88
C ASN A 98 15.93 -7.39 -8.65
N VAL A 99 16.85 -7.63 -7.71
CA VAL A 99 17.05 -6.77 -6.54
C VAL A 99 17.46 -5.36 -6.96
N GLU A 100 18.45 -5.18 -7.84
CA GLU A 100 18.85 -3.88 -8.37
C GLU A 100 17.66 -3.11 -8.97
N PHE A 101 16.82 -3.81 -9.75
CA PHE A 101 15.64 -3.21 -10.38
C PHE A 101 14.56 -2.83 -9.36
N VAL A 102 14.16 -3.75 -8.47
CA VAL A 102 13.05 -3.49 -7.55
C VAL A 102 13.40 -2.48 -6.47
N THR A 103 14.67 -2.41 -6.03
CA THR A 103 15.12 -1.44 -5.01
C THR A 103 15.09 0.00 -5.51
N SER A 104 15.06 0.23 -6.82
CA SER A 104 14.86 1.56 -7.39
C SER A 104 13.39 2.00 -7.48
N LEU A 105 12.44 1.08 -7.28
CA LEU A 105 11.01 1.31 -7.55
C LEU A 105 10.09 1.05 -6.35
N GLY A 106 10.61 0.59 -5.23
CA GLY A 106 9.81 0.24 -4.05
C GLY A 106 9.02 -1.06 -4.19
N TYR A 107 9.44 -1.97 -5.09
CA TYR A 107 8.85 -3.30 -5.25
C TYR A 107 9.60 -4.36 -4.47
N MET A 108 8.91 -5.47 -4.17
CA MET A 108 9.52 -6.66 -3.58
C MET A 108 10.19 -7.52 -4.65
N PRO A 109 11.32 -8.20 -4.34
CA PRO A 109 11.90 -9.20 -5.22
C PRO A 109 10.93 -10.36 -5.49
N VAL A 110 11.08 -11.00 -6.66
CA VAL A 110 10.18 -12.09 -7.08
C VAL A 110 10.63 -13.47 -6.60
N LYS A 111 11.81 -13.60 -6.00
CA LYS A 111 12.37 -14.87 -5.52
C LYS A 111 12.73 -14.82 -4.06
N GLN A 112 12.46 -15.90 -3.33
CA GLN A 112 12.84 -16.03 -1.92
C GLN A 112 14.36 -15.86 -1.72
N GLU A 113 15.17 -16.46 -2.57
CA GLU A 113 16.62 -16.33 -2.55
C GLU A 113 17.09 -14.84 -2.57
N ALA A 114 16.34 -13.97 -3.24
CA ALA A 114 16.65 -12.56 -3.29
C ALA A 114 16.43 -11.86 -1.93
N PHE A 115 15.38 -12.25 -1.20
CA PHE A 115 15.16 -11.76 0.18
C PHE A 115 16.26 -12.23 1.12
N ASP A 116 16.65 -13.51 1.03
CA ASP A 116 17.56 -14.13 2.01
C ASP A 116 19.00 -13.68 1.81
N ALA A 117 19.45 -13.56 0.55
CA ALA A 117 20.86 -13.36 0.23
C ALA A 117 21.21 -11.98 -0.35
N CYS A 118 20.34 -11.39 -1.17
CA CYS A 118 20.71 -10.21 -1.93
C CYS A 118 20.11 -8.91 -1.36
N LEU A 119 18.88 -8.93 -0.87
CA LEU A 119 18.24 -7.73 -0.36
C LEU A 119 18.92 -7.15 0.89
N PRO A 120 19.36 -7.95 1.90
CA PRO A 120 20.08 -7.42 3.04
C PRO A 120 21.41 -6.70 2.66
N GLU A 121 22.09 -7.16 1.63
CA GLU A 121 23.29 -6.49 1.13
C GLU A 121 22.94 -5.22 0.35
N ALA A 122 21.93 -5.26 -0.51
CA ALA A 122 21.48 -4.11 -1.26
C ALA A 122 21.03 -2.95 -0.35
N ILE A 123 20.36 -3.24 0.77
CA ILE A 123 19.93 -2.22 1.74
C ILE A 123 21.13 -1.42 2.28
N LYS A 124 22.29 -2.04 2.49
CA LYS A 124 23.49 -1.37 2.99
C LYS A 124 24.07 -0.34 2.02
N GLU A 125 23.77 -0.50 0.73
CA GLU A 125 24.23 0.38 -0.35
C GLU A 125 23.24 1.52 -0.64
N LEU A 126 22.03 1.48 -0.07
CA LEU A 126 21.04 2.53 -0.23
C LEU A 126 21.46 3.77 0.57
N SER A 127 21.39 4.93 -0.06
CA SER A 127 21.71 6.22 0.57
C SER A 127 20.47 6.98 1.08
N ASP A 128 19.29 6.67 0.55
CA ASP A 128 18.04 7.33 0.94
C ASP A 128 17.43 6.60 2.15
N PRO A 129 17.27 7.30 3.31
CA PRO A 129 16.71 6.70 4.52
C PRO A 129 15.29 6.15 4.35
N MET A 130 14.48 6.77 3.49
CA MET A 130 13.13 6.32 3.21
C MET A 130 13.14 4.95 2.53
N TYR A 131 14.02 4.75 1.54
CA TYR A 131 14.19 3.44 0.90
C TYR A 131 14.80 2.40 1.84
N VAL A 132 15.77 2.80 2.66
CA VAL A 132 16.33 1.91 3.69
C VAL A 132 15.23 1.40 4.61
N SER A 133 14.41 2.29 5.18
CA SER A 133 13.31 1.91 6.07
C SER A 133 12.26 1.04 5.36
N LEU A 134 11.96 1.32 4.08
CA LEU A 134 11.03 0.53 3.29
C LEU A 134 11.49 -0.92 3.14
N TYR A 135 12.75 -1.13 2.78
CA TYR A 135 13.28 -2.49 2.57
C TYR A 135 13.53 -3.24 3.88
N GLN A 136 13.81 -2.52 4.98
CA GLN A 136 13.78 -3.12 6.32
C GLN A 136 12.36 -3.58 6.69
N ALA A 137 11.34 -2.76 6.41
CA ALA A 137 9.95 -3.13 6.62
C ALA A 137 9.54 -4.33 5.75
N PHE A 138 10.11 -4.51 4.56
CA PHE A 138 9.87 -5.69 3.74
C PHE A 138 10.44 -6.97 4.35
N LEU A 139 11.66 -6.93 4.89
CA LEU A 139 12.24 -8.07 5.59
C LEU A 139 11.39 -8.46 6.80
N ASP A 140 10.96 -7.49 7.61
CA ASP A 140 10.07 -7.74 8.75
C ASP A 140 8.71 -8.29 8.30
N THR A 141 8.14 -7.75 7.22
CA THR A 141 6.88 -8.24 6.66
C THR A 141 7.01 -9.68 6.15
N GLN A 142 8.09 -10.00 5.46
CA GLN A 142 8.37 -11.35 4.96
C GLN A 142 8.49 -12.38 6.09
N GLU A 143 9.08 -12.00 7.20
CA GLU A 143 9.29 -12.88 8.34
C GLU A 143 8.03 -13.06 9.19
N ASN A 144 7.26 -11.99 9.39
CA ASN A 144 6.23 -11.91 10.43
C ASN A 144 4.80 -11.87 9.92
N TYR A 145 4.55 -11.75 8.60
CA TYR A 145 3.21 -11.59 8.04
C TYR A 145 2.85 -12.72 7.09
N THR A 146 1.58 -13.05 7.05
CA THR A 146 1.01 -13.93 6.02
C THR A 146 0.60 -13.09 4.82
N PHE A 147 1.09 -13.45 3.64
CA PHE A 147 0.69 -12.81 2.39
C PHE A 147 -0.64 -13.38 1.91
N TYR A 148 -1.57 -12.48 1.62
CA TYR A 148 -2.87 -12.80 1.06
C TYR A 148 -2.94 -12.34 -0.40
N THR A 149 -3.34 -13.24 -1.27
CA THR A 149 -3.61 -12.91 -2.68
C THR A 149 -5.12 -12.84 -2.88
N ALA A 150 -5.58 -11.78 -3.56
CA ALA A 150 -6.99 -11.63 -3.89
C ALA A 150 -7.52 -12.86 -4.65
N PRO A 151 -8.74 -13.34 -4.34
CA PRO A 151 -9.32 -14.47 -5.04
C PRO A 151 -9.53 -14.14 -6.52
N GLN A 152 -9.30 -15.15 -7.37
CA GLN A 152 -9.52 -15.01 -8.81
C GLN A 152 -11.01 -15.20 -9.13
N LEU A 153 -11.79 -14.16 -8.93
CA LEU A 153 -13.21 -14.09 -9.26
C LEU A 153 -13.42 -13.01 -10.33
N ASP A 154 -14.19 -13.30 -11.34
CA ASP A 154 -14.51 -12.32 -12.41
C ASP A 154 -15.13 -11.03 -11.86
N SER A 155 -15.92 -11.15 -10.79
CA SER A 155 -16.57 -10.03 -10.10
C SER A 155 -15.72 -9.38 -8.98
N TYR A 156 -14.48 -9.81 -8.76
CA TYR A 156 -13.71 -9.33 -7.60
C TYR A 156 -13.52 -7.80 -7.61
N LEU A 157 -13.17 -7.24 -8.75
CA LEU A 157 -12.94 -5.79 -8.90
C LEU A 157 -14.22 -4.99 -8.64
N ASP A 158 -15.36 -5.49 -9.11
CA ASP A 158 -16.67 -4.84 -8.88
C ASP A 158 -17.04 -4.89 -7.40
N LEU A 159 -16.80 -6.03 -6.74
CA LEU A 159 -17.02 -6.19 -5.30
C LEU A 159 -16.13 -5.27 -4.47
N GLU A 160 -14.84 -5.18 -4.81
CA GLU A 160 -13.86 -4.29 -4.14
C GLU A 160 -14.29 -2.83 -4.30
N THR A 161 -14.59 -2.40 -5.53
CA THR A 161 -15.04 -1.03 -5.83
C THR A 161 -16.32 -0.69 -5.07
N ARG A 162 -17.33 -1.56 -5.12
CA ARG A 162 -18.57 -1.39 -4.38
C ARG A 162 -18.35 -1.29 -2.87
N PHE A 163 -17.50 -2.15 -2.31
CA PHE A 163 -17.16 -2.12 -0.89
C PHE A 163 -16.54 -0.77 -0.50
N GLU A 164 -15.55 -0.30 -1.25
CA GLU A 164 -14.88 0.98 -0.98
C GLU A 164 -15.84 2.17 -1.07
N GLU A 165 -16.68 2.23 -2.09
CA GLU A 165 -17.65 3.30 -2.27
C GLU A 165 -18.66 3.35 -1.12
N LEU A 166 -19.17 2.19 -0.70
CA LEU A 166 -20.13 2.10 0.41
C LEU A 166 -19.48 2.48 1.74
N VAL A 167 -18.25 2.02 2.00
CA VAL A 167 -17.50 2.43 3.21
C VAL A 167 -17.34 3.94 3.25
N ARG A 168 -16.88 4.56 2.17
CA ARG A 168 -16.70 6.03 2.10
C ARG A 168 -18.03 6.75 2.31
N LYS A 169 -19.10 6.31 1.63
CA LYS A 169 -20.42 6.92 1.73
C LYS A 169 -20.97 6.85 3.16
N VAL A 170 -20.97 5.67 3.77
CA VAL A 170 -21.52 5.48 5.12
C VAL A 170 -20.68 6.24 6.15
N LEU A 171 -19.33 6.13 6.06
CA LEU A 171 -18.45 6.80 7.02
C LEU A 171 -18.50 8.33 6.91
N SER A 172 -18.62 8.92 5.72
CA SER A 172 -18.70 10.37 5.58
C SER A 172 -19.94 10.96 6.24
N VAL A 173 -21.11 10.30 6.06
CA VAL A 173 -22.36 10.71 6.71
C VAL A 173 -22.28 10.58 8.22
N LYS A 174 -21.77 9.44 8.71
CA LYS A 174 -21.69 9.16 10.15
C LYS A 174 -20.62 10.01 10.84
N ARG A 175 -19.54 10.36 10.15
CA ARG A 175 -18.54 11.29 10.66
C ARG A 175 -19.15 12.66 10.96
N GLN A 176 -19.98 13.18 10.06
CA GLN A 176 -20.66 14.47 10.28
C GLN A 176 -21.59 14.41 11.50
N GLN A 177 -22.26 13.28 11.70
CA GLN A 177 -23.08 13.06 12.90
C GLN A 177 -22.24 12.98 14.17
N CYS A 178 -21.06 12.34 14.12
CA CYS A 178 -20.13 12.25 15.23
C CYS A 178 -19.56 13.62 15.63
N ILE A 179 -19.21 14.46 14.66
CA ILE A 179 -18.71 15.81 14.90
C ILE A 179 -19.77 16.66 15.60
N ASN A 180 -21.03 16.53 15.17
CA ASN A 180 -22.13 17.31 15.73
C ASN A 180 -22.55 16.83 17.14
N LYS A 181 -22.36 15.55 17.48
CA LYS A 181 -22.74 14.94 18.75
C LYS A 181 -21.75 13.88 19.20
N PRO A 182 -20.55 14.25 19.69
CA PRO A 182 -19.47 13.31 20.00
C PRO A 182 -19.74 12.39 21.19
N GLU A 183 -20.68 12.76 22.08
CA GLU A 183 -21.02 11.99 23.26
C GLU A 183 -21.68 10.63 23.01
N ASN A 184 -22.13 10.39 21.78
CA ASN A 184 -22.85 9.17 21.39
C ASN A 184 -22.03 8.22 20.50
N ILE A 185 -20.71 8.22 20.61
CA ILE A 185 -19.82 7.49 19.68
C ILE A 185 -20.11 5.99 19.63
N ASP A 186 -20.32 5.32 20.77
CA ASP A 186 -20.59 3.87 20.81
C ASP A 186 -21.89 3.48 20.10
N LYS A 187 -22.92 4.29 20.30
CA LYS A 187 -24.20 4.11 19.60
C LYS A 187 -24.01 4.31 18.10
N LEU A 188 -23.29 5.37 17.74
CA LEU A 188 -23.04 5.72 16.33
C LEU A 188 -22.20 4.65 15.61
N VAL A 189 -21.24 4.01 16.29
CA VAL A 189 -20.47 2.89 15.74
C VAL A 189 -21.37 1.71 15.40
N LYS A 190 -22.28 1.33 16.32
CA LYS A 190 -23.23 0.23 16.09
C LYS A 190 -24.19 0.53 14.92
N GLU A 191 -24.71 1.74 14.86
CA GLU A 191 -25.56 2.19 13.76
C GLU A 191 -24.81 2.21 12.43
N THR A 192 -23.55 2.67 12.42
CA THR A 192 -22.70 2.69 11.24
C THR A 192 -22.49 1.28 10.67
N LEU A 193 -22.23 0.30 11.53
CA LEU A 193 -22.07 -1.09 11.11
C LEU A 193 -23.38 -1.68 10.58
N ALA A 194 -24.53 -1.34 11.19
CA ALA A 194 -25.84 -1.78 10.72
C ALA A 194 -26.17 -1.19 9.35
N ASP A 195 -25.98 0.11 9.19
CA ASP A 195 -26.24 0.82 7.92
C ASP A 195 -25.35 0.30 6.80
N PHE A 196 -24.07 0.04 7.10
CA PHE A 196 -23.14 -0.55 6.14
C PHE A 196 -23.60 -1.94 5.69
N LYS A 197 -23.97 -2.83 6.63
CA LYS A 197 -24.47 -4.17 6.31
C LYS A 197 -25.70 -4.11 5.41
N VAL A 198 -26.65 -3.24 5.71
CA VAL A 198 -27.86 -3.07 4.87
C VAL A 198 -27.49 -2.59 3.47
N ALA A 199 -26.64 -1.59 3.35
CA ALA A 199 -26.22 -1.05 2.06
C ALA A 199 -25.42 -2.04 1.21
N TYR A 200 -24.64 -2.92 1.85
CA TYR A 200 -23.82 -3.91 1.17
C TYR A 200 -24.62 -5.11 0.66
N THR A 201 -25.74 -5.46 1.32
CA THR A 201 -26.59 -6.60 0.97
C THR A 201 -27.67 -6.26 -0.07
N GLN A 202 -27.90 -4.99 -0.38
CA GLN A 202 -28.78 -4.51 -1.46
C GLN A 202 -28.03 -4.46 -2.81
#